data_af5c3023cbcebf189d55ec135df4bb54
#
_entry.id   af5c3023cbcebf189d55ec135df4bb54
#
_cell.length_a   1.000
_cell.length_b   1.000
_cell.length_c   1.000
_cell.angle_alpha   90.00
_cell.angle_beta   90.00
_cell.angle_gamma   90.00
#
_symmetry.space_group_name_H-M   'P 1'
#
loop_
_entity.id
_entity.type
_entity.pdbx_description
1 polymer ?
#
loop_
_entity_poly.entity_id
_entity_poly.type
_entity_poly.pdbx_seq_one_letter_code
_entity_poly.pdbx_strand_id
1 'polypeptide(L)'
;EISECLVGSEMCIRDRRIYEEEVLNETKDIPEDIAVILKKFNEIDTKKRPSTSDVLRYKCWLEQKYRSPYTGAMIPLGKLFTPAYEIEHVIPQSRYFDDSFTNKVICEAEVNKLKGNMLGYEFIKNNQERIVELGFGQNVKIQTVEAYELFVKEHYSYNRTKMQKLLMEDIPDQFIERQLNDSRYIS
;
A
#
# COMPACT_ATOMS: atom_id res chain seq x y z
N GLU A 1 11.94 17.18 -5.80
CA GLU A 1 10.99 16.50 -4.90
C GLU A 1 9.97 15.70 -5.70
N ILE A 2 9.72 14.50 -5.24
CA ILE A 2 8.90 13.49 -5.95
C ILE A 2 7.45 13.96 -6.10
N SER A 3 6.90 14.67 -5.10
CA SER A 3 5.51 15.12 -5.09
C SER A 3 5.18 16.13 -6.18
N GLU A 4 6.12 16.96 -6.61
CA GLU A 4 5.89 17.99 -7.62
C GLU A 4 5.77 17.42 -9.04
N CYS A 5 6.41 16.30 -9.32
CA CYS A 5 6.36 15.62 -10.61
C CYS A 5 5.16 14.69 -10.78
N LEU A 6 4.36 14.48 -9.76
CA LEU A 6 3.15 13.65 -9.80
C LEU A 6 1.88 14.45 -10.08
N VAL A 7 2.00 15.66 -10.60
CA VAL A 7 0.87 16.48 -11.02
C VAL A 7 0.26 15.90 -12.29
N GLY A 8 -1.01 15.47 -12.21
CA GLY A 8 -1.68 14.78 -13.30
C GLY A 8 -1.52 13.27 -13.19
N SER A 9 -1.51 12.57 -14.31
CA SER A 9 -1.52 11.11 -14.40
C SER A 9 -0.17 10.48 -14.71
N GLU A 10 0.91 11.25 -14.81
CA GLU A 10 2.20 10.76 -15.26
C GLU A 10 3.34 11.08 -14.29
N MET A 11 4.19 10.07 -14.07
CA MET A 11 5.43 10.22 -13.33
C MET A 11 6.52 10.82 -14.23
N CYS A 12 7.24 11.82 -13.74
CA CYS A 12 8.35 12.38 -14.51
C CYS A 12 9.57 11.43 -14.50
N ILE A 13 10.42 11.59 -15.53
CA ILE A 13 11.62 10.76 -15.73
C ILE A 13 12.57 10.83 -14.53
N ARG A 14 12.66 11.97 -13.87
CA ARG A 14 13.51 12.17 -12.70
C ARG A 14 13.03 11.32 -11.52
N ASP A 15 11.73 11.31 -11.26
CA ASP A 15 11.16 10.53 -10.16
C ASP A 15 11.29 9.03 -10.42
N ARG A 16 11.13 8.62 -11.68
CA ARG A 16 11.36 7.25 -12.12
C ARG A 16 12.78 6.78 -11.80
N ARG A 17 13.79 7.61 -12.09
CA ARG A 17 15.18 7.29 -11.78
C ARG A 17 15.43 7.15 -10.30
N ILE A 18 14.85 8.02 -9.50
CA ILE A 18 14.96 7.95 -8.03
C ILE A 18 14.37 6.63 -7.53
N TYR A 19 13.21 6.23 -8.07
CA TYR A 19 12.60 4.95 -7.73
C TYR A 19 13.46 3.76 -8.16
N GLU A 20 13.99 3.81 -9.36
CA GLU A 20 14.89 2.76 -9.87
C GLU A 20 16.14 2.64 -9.00
N GLU A 21 16.71 3.75 -8.56
CA GLU A 21 17.87 3.78 -7.66
C GLU A 21 17.52 3.27 -6.27
N GLU A 22 16.39 3.67 -5.72
CA GLU A 22 15.90 3.18 -4.44
C GLU A 22 15.67 1.67 -4.48
N VAL A 23 15.04 1.19 -5.54
CA VAL A 23 14.86 -0.25 -5.77
C VAL A 23 16.20 -0.98 -5.88
N LEU A 24 17.13 -0.45 -6.65
CA LEU A 24 18.46 -1.04 -6.81
C LEU A 24 19.24 -1.06 -5.50
N ASN A 25 19.07 -0.05 -4.65
CA ASN A 25 19.72 0.01 -3.34
C ASN A 25 19.07 -0.94 -2.33
N GLU A 26 17.76 -1.13 -2.40
CA GLU A 26 17.05 -2.07 -1.53
C GLU A 26 17.13 -3.53 -2.00
N THR A 27 17.52 -3.77 -3.25
CA THR A 27 17.61 -5.11 -3.83
C THR A 27 18.81 -5.93 -3.33
N LYS A 28 19.71 -5.35 -2.54
CA LYS A 28 20.89 -6.08 -2.03
C LYS A 28 20.52 -7.28 -1.15
N ASP A 29 19.36 -7.25 -0.53
CA ASP A 29 18.87 -8.30 0.37
C ASP A 29 17.68 -9.07 -0.18
N ILE A 30 17.33 -8.88 -1.45
CA ILE A 30 16.17 -9.53 -2.08
C ILE A 30 16.57 -10.91 -2.60
N PRO A 31 15.73 -11.94 -2.41
CA PRO A 31 15.95 -13.25 -3.03
C PRO A 31 16.15 -13.15 -4.54
N GLU A 32 17.02 -14.00 -5.06
CA GLU A 32 17.50 -13.97 -6.45
C GLU A 32 16.35 -13.98 -7.49
N ASP A 33 15.30 -14.71 -7.23
CA ASP A 33 14.06 -14.80 -8.04
C ASP A 33 13.35 -13.45 -8.19
N ILE A 34 13.30 -12.65 -7.13
CA ILE A 34 12.69 -11.32 -7.14
C ILE A 34 13.58 -10.35 -7.90
N ALA A 35 14.89 -10.43 -7.74
CA ALA A 35 15.84 -9.62 -8.49
C ALA A 35 15.73 -9.86 -10.00
N VAL A 36 15.54 -11.11 -10.42
CA VAL A 36 15.33 -11.48 -11.83
C VAL A 36 14.00 -10.92 -12.35
N ILE A 37 12.94 -10.97 -11.57
CA ILE A 37 11.63 -10.42 -11.92
C ILE A 37 11.68 -8.89 -12.05
N LEU A 38 12.34 -8.21 -11.12
CA LEU A 38 12.59 -6.76 -11.17
C LEU A 38 13.33 -6.35 -12.44
N LYS A 39 14.35 -7.11 -12.79
CA LYS A 39 15.13 -6.86 -14.00
C LYS A 39 14.30 -7.03 -15.27
N LYS A 40 13.48 -8.08 -15.33
CA LYS A 40 12.54 -8.30 -16.45
C LYS A 40 11.47 -7.23 -16.52
N PHE A 41 10.98 -6.77 -15.38
CA PHE A 41 10.00 -5.68 -15.32
C PHE A 41 10.59 -4.38 -15.85
N ASN A 42 11.81 -4.05 -15.48
CA ASN A 42 12.52 -2.88 -16.01
C ASN A 42 12.77 -2.97 -17.51
N GLU A 43 13.02 -4.17 -18.03
CA GLU A 43 13.17 -4.38 -19.48
C GLU A 43 11.85 -4.24 -20.24
N ILE A 44 10.74 -4.66 -19.65
CA ILE A 44 9.41 -4.53 -20.24
C ILE A 44 8.94 -3.08 -20.21
N ASP A 45 9.31 -2.34 -19.17
CA ASP A 45 8.85 -0.96 -18.93
C ASP A 45 9.57 0.09 -19.81
N THR A 46 10.65 -0.26 -20.50
CA THR A 46 11.36 0.67 -21.40
C THR A 46 10.50 1.11 -22.59
N LYS A 47 9.37 0.46 -22.88
CA LYS A 47 8.50 0.73 -24.04
C LYS A 47 7.15 1.36 -23.70
N LYS A 48 6.71 1.37 -22.43
CA LYS A 48 5.43 1.98 -22.02
C LYS A 48 5.62 2.81 -20.78
N ARG A 49 5.09 4.01 -20.79
CA ARG A 49 5.00 4.82 -19.57
C ARG A 49 4.10 4.12 -18.55
N PRO A 50 4.56 3.91 -17.31
CA PRO A 50 3.70 3.37 -16.28
C PRO A 50 2.57 4.35 -15.96
N SER A 51 1.38 3.82 -15.67
CA SER A 51 0.26 4.63 -15.21
C SER A 51 0.52 5.18 -13.81
N THR A 52 -0.22 6.19 -13.40
CA THR A 52 -0.16 6.71 -12.02
C THR A 52 -0.45 5.60 -11.00
N SER A 53 -1.41 4.73 -11.34
CA SER A 53 -1.75 3.57 -10.51
C SER A 53 -0.57 2.60 -10.37
N ASP A 54 0.13 2.31 -11.47
CA ASP A 54 1.29 1.41 -11.44
C ASP A 54 2.42 1.98 -10.57
N VAL A 55 2.71 3.26 -10.70
CA VAL A 55 3.70 3.97 -9.89
C VAL A 55 3.32 3.90 -8.42
N LEU A 56 2.06 4.14 -8.10
CA LEU A 56 1.56 4.13 -6.73
C LEU A 56 1.64 2.72 -6.12
N ARG A 57 1.26 1.68 -6.89
CA ARG A 57 1.40 0.28 -6.47
C ARG A 57 2.84 -0.06 -6.11
N TYR A 58 3.74 0.33 -6.99
CA TYR A 58 5.18 0.09 -6.81
C TYR A 58 5.74 0.81 -5.58
N LYS A 59 5.36 2.07 -5.40
CA LYS A 59 5.71 2.88 -4.23
C LYS A 59 5.28 2.24 -2.92
N CYS A 60 4.02 1.83 -2.85
CA CYS A 60 3.48 1.16 -1.67
C CYS A 60 4.20 -0.17 -1.41
N TRP A 61 4.44 -0.93 -2.47
CA TRP A 61 5.12 -2.21 -2.40
C TRP A 61 6.53 -2.09 -1.81
N LEU A 62 7.31 -1.10 -2.26
CA LEU A 62 8.63 -0.81 -1.71
C LEU A 62 8.58 -0.40 -0.24
N GLU A 63 7.68 0.51 0.09
CA GLU A 63 7.49 1.00 1.46
C GLU A 63 7.15 -0.13 2.42
N GLN A 64 6.35 -1.08 1.96
CA GLN A 64 5.92 -2.25 2.73
C GLN A 64 6.97 -3.36 2.77
N LYS A 65 8.13 -3.17 2.17
CA LYS A 65 9.16 -4.20 2.00
C LYS A 65 8.58 -5.48 1.43
N TYR A 66 7.79 -5.33 0.37
CA TYR A 66 7.22 -6.40 -0.45
C TYR A 66 6.14 -7.24 0.23
N ARG A 67 5.65 -6.83 1.41
CA ARG A 67 4.69 -7.60 2.19
C ARG A 67 3.38 -6.85 2.41
N SER A 68 2.28 -7.60 2.43
CA SER A 68 0.97 -7.05 2.79
C SER A 68 0.93 -6.69 4.27
N PRO A 69 0.46 -5.49 4.65
CA PRO A 69 0.41 -5.10 6.06
C PRO A 69 -0.60 -5.91 6.87
N TYR A 70 -1.63 -6.44 6.24
CA TYR A 70 -2.69 -7.18 6.96
C TYR A 70 -2.40 -8.66 7.14
N THR A 71 -1.59 -9.24 6.29
CA THR A 71 -1.26 -10.67 6.34
C THR A 71 0.22 -10.94 6.62
N GLY A 72 1.09 -9.97 6.36
CA GLY A 72 2.53 -10.17 6.39
C GLY A 72 3.06 -11.00 5.23
N ALA A 73 2.19 -11.47 4.34
CA ALA A 73 2.57 -12.31 3.22
C ALA A 73 3.28 -11.52 2.13
N MET A 74 4.26 -12.13 1.49
CA MET A 74 4.99 -11.51 0.39
C MET A 74 4.09 -11.29 -0.82
N ILE A 75 4.18 -10.11 -1.42
CA ILE A 75 3.49 -9.75 -2.65
C ILE A 75 4.45 -9.97 -3.81
N PRO A 76 4.21 -10.95 -4.69
CA PRO A 76 5.08 -11.16 -5.84
C PRO A 76 5.00 -9.99 -6.83
N LEU A 77 6.15 -9.50 -7.28
CA LEU A 77 6.18 -8.39 -8.24
C LEU A 77 5.40 -8.70 -9.51
N GLY A 78 5.47 -9.93 -9.99
CA GLY A 78 4.72 -10.36 -11.17
C GLY A 78 3.20 -10.29 -11.04
N LYS A 79 2.68 -10.23 -9.80
CA LYS A 79 1.24 -10.12 -9.52
C LYS A 79 0.83 -8.74 -9.00
N LEU A 80 1.78 -7.90 -8.64
CA LEU A 80 1.53 -6.56 -8.07
C LEU A 80 0.63 -5.70 -8.96
N PHE A 81 0.81 -5.77 -10.28
CA PHE A 81 0.09 -4.97 -11.25
C PHE A 81 -1.15 -5.68 -11.81
N THR A 82 -1.53 -6.79 -11.22
CA THR A 82 -2.72 -7.57 -11.59
C THR A 82 -3.89 -7.25 -10.64
N PRO A 83 -5.13 -7.64 -10.99
CA PRO A 83 -6.28 -7.48 -10.09
C PRO A 83 -6.20 -8.29 -8.79
N ALA A 84 -5.23 -9.18 -8.63
CA ALA A 84 -5.03 -9.97 -7.41
C ALA A 84 -4.64 -9.10 -6.20
N TYR A 85 -4.08 -7.91 -6.44
CA TYR A 85 -3.69 -6.94 -5.42
C TYR A 85 -4.28 -5.58 -5.75
N GLU A 86 -4.64 -4.83 -4.71
CA GLU A 86 -5.30 -3.54 -4.86
C GLU A 86 -4.65 -2.47 -3.98
N ILE A 87 -4.71 -1.23 -4.45
CA ILE A 87 -4.45 -0.06 -3.62
C ILE A 87 -5.64 0.08 -2.67
N GLU A 88 -5.36 0.10 -1.38
CA GLU A 88 -6.38 0.11 -0.35
C GLU A 88 -6.22 1.38 0.50
N HIS A 89 -7.34 2.00 0.85
CA HIS A 89 -7.37 3.12 1.77
C HIS A 89 -7.48 2.61 3.20
N VAL A 90 -6.47 2.87 4.01
CA VAL A 90 -6.42 2.42 5.41
C VAL A 90 -7.62 2.95 6.19
N ILE A 91 -7.89 4.25 6.06
CA ILE A 91 -9.14 4.86 6.50
C ILE A 91 -10.07 4.83 5.28
N PRO A 92 -11.20 4.10 5.33
CA PRO A 92 -12.11 4.02 4.20
C PRO A 92 -12.65 5.39 3.77
N GLN A 93 -12.69 5.65 2.47
CA GLN A 93 -13.17 6.92 1.93
C GLN A 93 -14.62 7.23 2.31
N SER A 94 -15.44 6.21 2.53
CA SER A 94 -16.81 6.35 2.98
C SER A 94 -16.95 6.91 4.40
N ARG A 95 -15.90 6.76 5.22
CA ARG A 95 -15.88 7.25 6.61
C ARG A 95 -15.13 8.57 6.76
N TYR A 96 -14.05 8.73 6.00
CA TYR A 96 -13.24 9.94 5.96
C TYR A 96 -12.50 9.99 4.62
N PHE A 97 -12.76 11.02 3.82
CA PHE A 97 -12.11 11.16 2.52
C PHE A 97 -10.65 11.61 2.68
N ASP A 98 -9.74 10.71 2.43
CA ASP A 98 -8.31 10.96 2.44
C ASP A 98 -7.64 10.14 1.34
N ASP A 99 -7.33 10.78 0.21
CA ASP A 99 -6.69 10.16 -0.95
C ASP A 99 -5.18 10.38 -0.98
N SER A 100 -4.58 10.79 0.14
CA SER A 100 -3.13 10.98 0.24
C SER A 100 -2.39 9.65 0.25
N PHE A 101 -1.12 9.69 -0.14
CA PHE A 101 -0.23 8.52 -0.07
C PHE A 101 -0.14 7.94 1.34
N THR A 102 -0.20 8.79 2.36
CA THR A 102 -0.15 8.35 3.76
C THR A 102 -1.36 7.53 4.19
N ASN A 103 -2.42 7.45 3.36
CA ASN A 103 -3.60 6.62 3.60
C ASN A 103 -3.70 5.43 2.65
N LYS A 104 -2.67 5.14 1.87
CA LYS A 104 -2.69 4.08 0.85
C LYS A 104 -1.68 2.99 1.14
N VAL A 105 -2.12 1.75 0.99
CA VAL A 105 -1.28 0.54 1.06
C VAL A 105 -1.66 -0.40 -0.08
N ILE A 106 -0.81 -1.38 -0.36
CA ILE A 106 -1.14 -2.49 -1.25
C ILE A 106 -1.47 -3.71 -0.40
N CYS A 107 -2.57 -4.34 -0.69
CA CYS A 107 -2.94 -5.62 -0.08
C CYS A 107 -3.64 -6.52 -1.09
N GLU A 108 -3.85 -7.75 -0.71
CA GLU A 108 -4.58 -8.73 -1.50
C GLU A 108 -6.02 -8.25 -1.74
N ALA A 109 -6.52 -8.41 -2.96
CA ALA A 109 -7.87 -7.99 -3.33
C ALA A 109 -8.94 -8.64 -2.44
N GLU A 110 -8.79 -9.94 -2.15
CA GLU A 110 -9.71 -10.67 -1.29
C GLU A 110 -9.67 -10.18 0.16
N VAL A 111 -8.52 -9.79 0.66
CA VAL A 111 -8.36 -9.18 1.99
C VAL A 111 -9.01 -7.81 2.03
N ASN A 112 -8.80 -7.00 0.99
CA ASN A 112 -9.43 -5.68 0.87
C ASN A 112 -10.96 -5.78 0.85
N LYS A 113 -11.49 -6.73 0.11
CA LYS A 113 -12.93 -7.01 0.03
C LYS A 113 -13.49 -7.39 1.41
N LEU A 114 -12.76 -8.21 2.15
CA LEU A 114 -13.16 -8.61 3.50
C LEU A 114 -13.12 -7.45 4.49
N LYS A 115 -12.13 -6.55 4.36
CA LYS A 115 -11.99 -5.37 5.20
C LYS A 115 -13.18 -4.41 5.05
N GLY A 116 -13.67 -4.20 3.84
CA GLY A 116 -14.80 -3.32 3.59
C GLY A 116 -14.59 -1.91 4.17
N ASN A 117 -15.51 -1.45 4.99
CA ASN A 117 -15.49 -0.10 5.59
C ASN A 117 -14.80 -0.04 6.96
N MET A 118 -14.06 -1.07 7.34
CA MET A 118 -13.31 -1.09 8.60
C MET A 118 -12.01 -0.31 8.49
N LEU A 119 -11.58 0.30 9.61
CA LEU A 119 -10.21 0.79 9.74
C LEU A 119 -9.25 -0.40 9.72
N GLY A 120 -7.99 -0.18 9.35
CA GLY A 120 -6.99 -1.24 9.30
C GLY A 120 -6.88 -2.01 10.63
N TYR A 121 -6.75 -1.30 11.72
CA TYR A 121 -6.65 -1.90 13.06
C TYR A 121 -7.92 -2.64 13.47
N GLU A 122 -9.08 -2.05 13.22
CA GLU A 122 -10.40 -2.67 13.47
C GLU A 122 -10.55 -3.99 12.70
N PHE A 123 -10.16 -3.99 11.43
CA PHE A 123 -10.17 -5.19 10.59
C PHE A 123 -9.29 -6.30 11.18
N ILE A 124 -8.07 -5.99 11.56
CA ILE A 124 -7.15 -6.95 12.18
C ILE A 124 -7.75 -7.52 13.46
N LYS A 125 -8.24 -6.65 14.33
CA LYS A 125 -8.82 -7.01 15.61
C LYS A 125 -9.98 -8.01 15.47
N ASN A 126 -10.82 -7.81 14.45
CA ASN A 126 -12.01 -8.62 14.20
C ASN A 126 -11.74 -9.91 13.43
N ASN A 127 -10.56 -10.05 12.82
CA ASN A 127 -10.27 -11.15 11.90
C ASN A 127 -8.94 -11.87 12.20
N GLN A 128 -8.44 -11.78 13.39
CA GLN A 128 -7.17 -12.39 13.77
C GLN A 128 -7.10 -13.87 13.38
N GLU A 129 -6.00 -14.26 12.74
CA GLU A 129 -5.70 -15.63 12.30
C GLU A 129 -6.68 -16.24 11.28
N ARG A 130 -7.58 -15.43 10.72
CA ARG A 130 -8.51 -15.88 9.69
C ARG A 130 -7.75 -16.20 8.41
N ILE A 131 -8.08 -17.33 7.79
CA ILE A 131 -7.51 -17.76 6.51
C ILE A 131 -8.35 -17.19 5.38
N VAL A 132 -7.68 -16.57 4.38
CA VAL A 132 -8.31 -15.99 3.20
C VAL A 132 -7.75 -16.66 1.96
N GLU A 133 -8.62 -17.18 1.11
CA GLU A 133 -8.25 -17.78 -0.17
C GLU A 133 -8.06 -16.70 -1.24
N LEU A 134 -6.94 -16.74 -1.94
CA LEU A 134 -6.60 -15.72 -2.94
C LEU A 134 -7.03 -16.08 -4.37
N GLY A 135 -7.67 -17.21 -4.57
CA GLY A 135 -8.22 -17.62 -5.88
C GLY A 135 -7.21 -18.23 -6.86
N PHE A 136 -5.92 -18.18 -6.61
CA PHE A 136 -4.88 -18.81 -7.44
C PHE A 136 -4.12 -19.92 -6.70
N GLY A 137 -4.82 -20.62 -5.82
CA GLY A 137 -4.28 -21.76 -5.07
C GLY A 137 -3.43 -21.38 -3.87
N GLN A 138 -3.37 -20.12 -3.50
CA GLN A 138 -2.69 -19.63 -2.31
C GLN A 138 -3.68 -19.14 -1.27
N ASN A 139 -3.37 -19.44 -0.01
CA ASN A 139 -4.09 -18.93 1.14
C ASN A 139 -3.18 -18.01 1.93
N VAL A 140 -3.74 -16.96 2.50
CA VAL A 140 -3.05 -16.06 3.42
C VAL A 140 -3.79 -16.04 4.75
N LYS A 141 -3.08 -15.66 5.80
CA LYS A 141 -3.63 -15.60 7.14
C LYS A 141 -3.58 -14.16 7.65
N ILE A 142 -4.69 -13.66 8.13
CA ILE A 142 -4.73 -12.33 8.75
C ILE A 142 -3.87 -12.34 10.01
N GLN A 143 -3.05 -11.33 10.20
CA GLN A 143 -2.16 -11.22 11.34
C GLN A 143 -2.94 -11.08 12.66
N THR A 144 -2.30 -11.47 13.75
CA THR A 144 -2.78 -11.12 15.10
C THR A 144 -2.54 -9.62 15.34
N VAL A 145 -3.21 -9.04 16.34
CA VAL A 145 -3.01 -7.63 16.71
C VAL A 145 -1.54 -7.37 17.05
N GLU A 146 -0.90 -8.24 17.80
CA GLU A 146 0.50 -8.10 18.21
C GLU A 146 1.45 -8.14 16.99
N ALA A 147 1.24 -9.09 16.08
CA ALA A 147 2.04 -9.21 14.86
C ALA A 147 1.83 -8.01 13.93
N TYR A 148 0.61 -7.53 13.80
CA TYR A 148 0.28 -6.35 13.00
C TYR A 148 0.93 -5.08 13.57
N GLU A 149 0.83 -4.85 14.86
CA GLU A 149 1.46 -3.71 15.51
C GLU A 149 2.98 -3.70 15.30
N LEU A 150 3.61 -4.86 15.47
CA LEU A 150 5.04 -5.03 15.26
C LEU A 150 5.42 -4.75 13.79
N PHE A 151 4.66 -5.32 12.86
CA PHE A 151 4.86 -5.09 11.43
C PHE A 151 4.77 -3.61 11.07
N VAL A 152 3.73 -2.93 11.54
CA VAL A 152 3.51 -1.51 11.26
C VAL A 152 4.66 -0.65 11.83
N LYS A 153 5.08 -0.91 13.03
CA LYS A 153 6.19 -0.19 13.66
C LYS A 153 7.52 -0.42 12.93
N GLU A 154 7.78 -1.63 12.45
CA GLU A 154 8.99 -1.96 11.71
C GLU A 154 9.03 -1.36 10.30
N HIS A 155 7.91 -1.41 9.58
CA HIS A 155 7.85 -1.01 8.18
C HIS A 155 7.55 0.48 7.96
N TYR A 156 6.89 1.12 8.91
CA TYR A 156 6.42 2.51 8.76
C TYR A 156 6.99 3.49 9.79
N SER A 157 8.08 3.12 10.47
CA SER A 157 8.71 3.98 11.48
C SER A 157 9.14 5.36 10.94
N TYR A 158 9.50 5.44 9.67
CA TYR A 158 9.88 6.68 8.99
C TYR A 158 8.67 7.47 8.43
N ASN A 159 7.50 6.85 8.34
CA ASN A 159 6.25 7.48 7.92
C ASN A 159 5.24 7.46 9.06
N ARG A 160 5.44 8.32 10.04
CA ARG A 160 4.60 8.38 11.25
C ARG A 160 3.13 8.61 10.96
N THR A 161 2.81 9.41 9.96
CA THR A 161 1.43 9.69 9.57
C THR A 161 0.71 8.43 9.10
N LYS A 162 1.34 7.64 8.24
CA LYS A 162 0.77 6.36 7.79
C LYS A 162 0.70 5.36 8.94
N MET A 163 1.75 5.28 9.76
CA MET A 163 1.78 4.42 10.94
C MET A 163 0.61 4.71 11.87
N GLN A 164 0.33 5.97 12.15
CA GLN A 164 -0.80 6.37 12.99
C GLN A 164 -2.14 5.96 12.39
N LYS A 165 -2.31 6.09 11.07
CA LYS A 165 -3.54 5.66 10.38
C LYS A 165 -3.72 4.15 10.43
N LEU A 166 -2.65 3.39 10.26
CA LEU A 166 -2.68 1.92 10.36
C LEU A 166 -3.00 1.42 11.78
N LEU A 167 -2.61 2.16 12.81
CA LEU A 167 -2.85 1.81 14.22
C LEU A 167 -4.08 2.52 14.81
N MET A 168 -4.77 3.33 14.03
CA MET A 168 -5.93 4.11 14.47
C MET A 168 -7.10 3.18 14.83
N GLU A 169 -7.61 3.31 16.05
CA GLU A 169 -8.76 2.53 16.53
C GLU A 169 -10.09 3.20 16.17
N ASP A 170 -10.13 4.53 16.21
CA ASP A 170 -11.29 5.35 15.86
C ASP A 170 -10.85 6.59 15.11
N ILE A 171 -11.75 7.12 14.28
CA ILE A 171 -11.47 8.37 13.56
C ILE A 171 -11.66 9.55 14.53
N PRO A 172 -10.60 10.35 14.78
CA PRO A 172 -10.71 11.49 15.68
C PRO A 172 -11.74 12.54 15.19
N ASP A 173 -12.46 13.16 16.11
CA ASP A 173 -13.48 14.17 15.81
C ASP A 173 -12.91 15.33 14.99
N GLN A 174 -11.69 15.74 15.25
CA GLN A 174 -11.00 16.79 14.49
C GLN A 174 -10.80 16.46 13.01
N PHE A 175 -10.73 15.18 12.62
CA PHE A 175 -10.68 14.76 11.22
C PHE A 175 -12.04 14.97 10.54
N ILE A 176 -13.11 14.65 11.24
CA ILE A 176 -14.47 14.85 10.77
C ILE A 176 -14.76 16.34 10.57
N GLU A 177 -14.35 17.19 11.50
CA GLU A 177 -14.47 18.64 11.39
C GLU A 177 -13.72 19.21 10.20
N ARG A 178 -12.50 18.76 9.94
CA ARG A 178 -11.73 19.15 8.76
C ARG A 178 -12.46 18.79 7.46
N GLN A 179 -12.99 17.59 7.37
CA GLN A 179 -13.72 17.14 6.19
C GLN A 179 -14.99 17.98 5.95
N LEU A 180 -15.73 18.31 6.98
CA LEU A 180 -16.89 19.17 6.89
C LEU A 180 -16.53 20.58 6.42
N ASN A 181 -15.42 21.11 6.89
CA ASN A 181 -14.91 22.41 6.47
C ASN A 181 -14.42 22.39 5.02
N ASP A 182 -13.71 21.35 4.60
CA ASP A 182 -13.22 21.20 3.24
C ASP A 182 -14.37 21.03 2.24
N SER A 183 -15.44 20.33 2.60
CA SER A 183 -16.60 20.14 1.74
C SER A 183 -17.35 21.45 1.43
N ARG A 184 -17.20 22.49 2.25
CA ARG A 184 -17.74 23.83 2.01
C ARG A 184 -17.05 24.55 0.85
N TYR A 185 -15.81 24.20 0.56
CA TYR A 185 -15.05 24.79 -0.54
C TYR A 185 -15.23 24.07 -1.87
N ILE A 186 -15.75 22.85 -1.86
CA ILE A 186 -15.93 22.02 -3.03
C ILE A 186 -17.33 22.21 -3.65
N SER A 187 -18.27 22.69 -2.88
CA SER A 187 -19.61 23.07 -3.38
C SER A 187 -19.58 24.43 -4.12
#